data_c5e191ae287939fa25feb5b6708c0c92
#
_entry.id   c5e191ae287939fa25feb5b6708c0c92
#
_cell.length_a   1.000
_cell.length_b   1.000
_cell.length_c   1.000
_cell.angle_alpha   90.00
_cell.angle_beta   90.00
_cell.angle_gamma   90.00
#
_symmetry.space_group_name_H-M   'P 1'
#
loop_
_entity.id
_entity.type
_entity.pdbx_description
1 polymer ?
#
loop_
_entity_poly.entity_id
_entity_poly.type
_entity_poly.pdbx_seq_one_letter_code
_entity_poly.pdbx_strand_id
1 'polypeptide(L)'
;MSRIGRKVITVPKGVTVTVGEQELEVKGPKGTLKTPIPQGINFKVEGEELRAERASDEQAALHGLARALANNAIVGVTEGFSKQMDVVGVGYKADVQGKKILFSLGYSHPIEFPLPPEVEAKAERMTTKGSIQQYQTTLTLTSIDKQKLGQVAADMHKLRKPDAYKGKGVRYADVPIKLKPGKTGK
;
A
#
# COMPACT_ATOMS: atom_id res chain seq x y z
N MET A 1 12.02 -25.27 -5.19
CA MET A 1 12.91 -24.12 -5.48
C MET A 1 12.10 -22.85 -5.75
N SER A 2 12.46 -21.68 -5.16
CA SER A 2 11.74 -20.42 -5.38
C SER A 2 12.18 -19.76 -6.69
N ARG A 3 11.29 -19.65 -7.67
CA ARG A 3 11.57 -18.89 -8.91
C ARG A 3 11.72 -17.39 -8.64
N ILE A 4 11.04 -16.87 -7.60
CA ILE A 4 11.07 -15.45 -7.22
C ILE A 4 12.43 -15.10 -6.58
N GLY A 5 12.90 -15.92 -5.64
CA GLY A 5 14.15 -15.66 -4.92
C GLY A 5 15.38 -15.59 -5.80
N ARG A 6 15.41 -16.35 -6.91
CA ARG A 6 16.52 -16.37 -7.85
C ARG A 6 16.61 -15.16 -8.78
N LYS A 7 15.54 -14.38 -8.91
CA LYS A 7 15.55 -13.20 -9.78
C LYS A 7 16.47 -12.15 -9.18
N VAL A 8 17.42 -11.71 -9.94
CA VAL A 8 18.27 -10.57 -9.62
C VAL A 8 17.43 -9.31 -9.51
N ILE A 9 17.82 -8.42 -8.62
CA ILE A 9 17.21 -7.10 -8.47
C ILE A 9 18.19 -6.09 -9.02
N THR A 10 17.78 -5.31 -10.00
CA THR A 10 18.58 -4.20 -10.51
C THR A 10 18.45 -3.01 -9.58
N VAL A 11 19.58 -2.48 -9.11
CA VAL A 11 19.65 -1.28 -8.28
C VAL A 11 19.78 -0.08 -9.22
N PRO A 12 18.77 0.81 -9.28
CA PRO A 12 18.83 1.97 -10.17
C PRO A 12 19.88 2.99 -9.69
N LYS A 13 20.37 3.80 -10.60
CA LYS A 13 21.33 4.88 -10.28
C LYS A 13 20.73 5.84 -9.25
N GLY A 14 21.52 6.19 -8.23
CA GLY A 14 21.07 7.06 -7.14
C GLY A 14 20.46 6.32 -5.94
N VAL A 15 20.43 4.98 -5.96
CA VAL A 15 20.07 4.15 -4.81
C VAL A 15 21.32 3.48 -4.25
N THR A 16 21.49 3.61 -2.93
CA THR A 16 22.55 2.94 -2.19
C THR A 16 21.94 1.85 -1.32
N VAL A 17 22.49 0.64 -1.42
CA VAL A 17 22.05 -0.52 -0.65
C VAL A 17 23.16 -0.91 0.31
N THR A 18 22.87 -0.89 1.61
CA THR A 18 23.79 -1.31 2.67
C THR A 18 23.25 -2.58 3.31
N VAL A 19 24.01 -3.66 3.25
CA VAL A 19 23.64 -4.95 3.83
C VAL A 19 24.19 -5.01 5.25
N GLY A 20 23.30 -5.02 6.25
CA GLY A 20 23.64 -5.32 7.64
C GLY A 20 23.43 -6.79 7.97
N GLU A 21 23.68 -7.19 9.23
CA GLU A 21 23.49 -8.57 9.69
C GLU A 21 22.01 -8.99 9.75
N GLN A 22 21.12 -8.07 10.17
CA GLN A 22 19.70 -8.36 10.36
C GLN A 22 18.78 -7.47 9.53
N GLU A 23 19.32 -6.37 8.99
CA GLU A 23 18.54 -5.38 8.24
C GLU A 23 19.27 -5.00 6.95
N LEU A 24 18.46 -4.82 5.90
CA LEU A 24 18.87 -4.24 4.63
C LEU A 24 18.43 -2.77 4.64
N GLU A 25 19.38 -1.84 4.61
CA GLU A 25 19.11 -0.43 4.48
C GLU A 25 19.21 0.01 3.01
N VAL A 26 18.14 0.61 2.51
CA VAL A 26 18.05 1.11 1.12
C VAL A 26 17.81 2.61 1.18
N LYS A 27 18.76 3.39 0.65
CA LYS A 27 18.70 4.84 0.58
C LYS A 27 18.53 5.29 -0.87
N GLY A 28 17.54 6.13 -1.12
CA GLY A 28 17.23 6.65 -2.45
C GLY A 28 16.73 8.09 -2.43
N PRO A 29 16.28 8.62 -3.57
CA PRO A 29 15.86 10.02 -3.72
C PRO A 29 14.65 10.39 -2.86
N LYS A 30 13.75 9.43 -2.56
CA LYS A 30 12.55 9.70 -1.73
C LYS A 30 12.74 9.43 -0.24
N GLY A 31 13.87 8.88 0.17
CA GLY A 31 14.17 8.63 1.57
C GLY A 31 14.96 7.35 1.79
N THR A 32 14.96 6.90 3.05
CA THR A 32 15.65 5.68 3.47
C THR A 32 14.65 4.71 4.06
N LEU A 33 14.73 3.44 3.65
CA LEU A 33 13.89 2.37 4.17
C LEU A 33 14.77 1.23 4.70
N LYS A 34 14.42 0.73 5.89
CA LYS A 34 15.04 -0.45 6.48
C LYS A 34 14.11 -1.65 6.35
N THR A 35 14.65 -2.77 5.91
CA THR A 35 13.91 -4.02 5.69
C THR A 35 14.58 -5.15 6.45
N PRO A 36 13.86 -5.94 7.24
CA PRO A 36 14.45 -7.04 7.97
C PRO A 36 14.93 -8.14 7.02
N ILE A 37 16.08 -8.72 7.32
CA ILE A 37 16.65 -9.89 6.64
C ILE A 37 16.24 -11.12 7.43
N PRO A 38 15.45 -12.06 6.87
CA PRO A 38 15.12 -13.31 7.55
C PRO A 38 16.36 -14.16 7.79
N GLN A 39 16.35 -14.95 8.87
CA GLN A 39 17.46 -15.84 9.22
C GLN A 39 17.79 -16.82 8.09
N GLY A 40 19.10 -16.99 7.84
CA GLY A 40 19.60 -17.87 6.80
C GLY A 40 19.50 -17.33 5.37
N ILE A 41 19.17 -16.07 5.22
CA ILE A 41 19.22 -15.38 3.94
C ILE A 41 20.34 -14.34 3.98
N ASN A 42 21.16 -14.32 2.95
CA ASN A 42 22.21 -13.32 2.75
C ASN A 42 21.97 -12.55 1.47
N PHE A 43 22.36 -11.28 1.46
CA PHE A 43 22.34 -10.47 0.25
C PHE A 43 23.76 -10.20 -0.22
N LYS A 44 23.98 -10.32 -1.53
CA LYS A 44 25.23 -9.91 -2.19
C LYS A 44 24.92 -8.76 -3.15
N VAL A 45 25.73 -7.72 -3.07
CA VAL A 45 25.68 -6.58 -3.98
C VAL A 45 26.86 -6.73 -4.97
N GLU A 46 26.56 -6.87 -6.25
CA GLU A 46 27.53 -6.99 -7.34
C GLU A 46 27.28 -5.85 -8.33
N GLY A 47 27.96 -4.71 -8.12
CA GLY A 47 27.76 -3.52 -8.95
C GLY A 47 26.33 -2.96 -8.85
N GLU A 48 25.58 -3.01 -9.94
CA GLU A 48 24.18 -2.57 -10.02
C GLU A 48 23.17 -3.72 -9.74
N GLU A 49 23.64 -4.89 -9.34
CA GLU A 49 22.80 -6.05 -9.06
C GLU A 49 22.79 -6.43 -7.59
N LEU A 50 21.60 -6.69 -7.05
CA LEU A 50 21.39 -7.24 -5.73
C LEU A 50 20.82 -8.66 -5.85
N ARG A 51 21.51 -9.62 -5.24
CA ARG A 51 21.13 -11.03 -5.22
C ARG A 51 20.87 -11.50 -3.80
N ALA A 52 19.76 -12.21 -3.60
CA ALA A 52 19.48 -12.92 -2.37
C ALA A 52 20.02 -14.36 -2.48
N GLU A 53 20.72 -14.82 -1.46
CA GLU A 53 21.23 -16.19 -1.34
C GLU A 53 20.62 -16.83 -0.10
N ARG A 54 20.42 -18.13 -0.12
CA ARG A 54 19.93 -18.93 1.00
C ARG A 54 20.96 -19.97 1.44
N ALA A 55 21.02 -20.25 2.73
CA ALA A 55 21.93 -21.23 3.28
C ALA A 55 21.47 -22.67 3.02
N SER A 56 20.14 -22.93 3.03
CA SER A 56 19.58 -24.27 2.83
C SER A 56 18.29 -24.27 2.00
N ASP A 57 17.87 -25.46 1.54
CA ASP A 57 16.63 -25.62 0.77
C ASP A 57 15.36 -25.41 1.59
N GLU A 58 15.41 -25.59 2.90
CA GLU A 58 14.31 -25.33 3.82
C GLU A 58 13.89 -23.87 3.83
N GLN A 59 14.80 -22.95 3.55
CA GLN A 59 14.58 -21.51 3.52
C GLN A 59 14.02 -20.99 2.19
N ALA A 60 13.51 -21.88 1.33
CA ALA A 60 13.00 -21.48 0.02
C ALA A 60 11.87 -20.45 0.09
N ALA A 61 11.00 -20.52 1.11
CA ALA A 61 9.92 -19.53 1.34
C ALA A 61 10.51 -18.18 1.76
N LEU A 62 11.44 -18.17 2.72
CA LEU A 62 12.10 -16.96 3.23
C LEU A 62 12.95 -16.29 2.16
N HIS A 63 13.58 -17.06 1.27
CA HIS A 63 14.34 -16.56 0.13
C HIS A 63 13.47 -15.72 -0.81
N GLY A 64 12.27 -16.22 -1.15
CA GLY A 64 11.33 -15.46 -1.98
C GLY A 64 10.79 -14.22 -1.28
N LEU A 65 10.51 -14.31 0.03
CA LEU A 65 10.05 -13.18 0.84
C LEU A 65 11.11 -12.08 0.92
N ALA A 66 12.34 -12.43 1.32
CA ALA A 66 13.44 -11.47 1.46
C ALA A 66 13.71 -10.72 0.16
N ARG A 67 13.77 -11.44 -0.97
CA ARG A 67 13.92 -10.83 -2.29
C ARG A 67 12.78 -9.88 -2.62
N ALA A 68 11.52 -10.25 -2.33
CA ALA A 68 10.37 -9.42 -2.62
C ALA A 68 10.35 -8.15 -1.75
N LEU A 69 10.72 -8.25 -0.47
CA LEU A 69 10.85 -7.11 0.43
C LEU A 69 11.95 -6.16 -0.03
N ALA A 70 13.14 -6.67 -0.38
CA ALA A 70 14.25 -5.86 -0.90
C ALA A 70 13.84 -5.12 -2.19
N ASN A 71 13.17 -5.80 -3.12
CA ASN A 71 12.68 -5.16 -4.33
C ASN A 71 11.63 -4.07 -4.05
N ASN A 72 10.70 -4.33 -3.11
CA ASN A 72 9.74 -3.31 -2.71
C ASN A 72 10.44 -2.10 -2.07
N ALA A 73 11.49 -2.30 -1.27
CA ALA A 73 12.25 -1.21 -0.69
C ALA A 73 12.93 -0.35 -1.76
N ILE A 74 13.57 -0.96 -2.76
CA ILE A 74 14.21 -0.25 -3.87
C ILE A 74 13.17 0.57 -4.67
N VAL A 75 12.05 -0.04 -5.07
CA VAL A 75 10.96 0.67 -5.77
C VAL A 75 10.38 1.78 -4.90
N GLY A 76 10.21 1.54 -3.60
CA GLY A 76 9.68 2.51 -2.66
C GLY A 76 10.52 3.78 -2.54
N VAL A 77 11.85 3.64 -2.44
CA VAL A 77 12.74 4.80 -2.32
C VAL A 77 13.00 5.52 -3.65
N THR A 78 12.68 4.88 -4.79
CA THR A 78 12.81 5.49 -6.14
C THR A 78 11.51 6.14 -6.60
N GLU A 79 10.50 5.34 -6.84
CA GLU A 79 9.21 5.76 -7.40
C GLU A 79 8.18 6.07 -6.30
N GLY A 80 8.26 5.36 -5.17
CA GLY A 80 7.26 5.34 -4.12
C GLY A 80 6.04 4.52 -4.53
N PHE A 81 5.11 4.38 -3.59
CA PHE A 81 3.84 3.70 -3.81
C PHE A 81 2.68 4.66 -3.63
N SER A 82 1.67 4.50 -4.47
CA SER A 82 0.40 5.21 -4.33
C SER A 82 -0.76 4.22 -4.30
N LYS A 83 -1.80 4.54 -3.54
CA LYS A 83 -3.04 3.77 -3.50
C LYS A 83 -4.23 4.71 -3.40
N GLN A 84 -5.24 4.47 -4.22
CA GLN A 84 -6.44 5.29 -4.25
C GLN A 84 -7.58 4.57 -3.53
N MET A 85 -8.27 5.31 -2.67
CA MET A 85 -9.45 4.87 -1.94
C MET A 85 -10.63 5.78 -2.26
N ASP A 86 -11.76 5.20 -2.58
CA ASP A 86 -12.98 5.92 -2.86
C ASP A 86 -13.92 5.88 -1.65
N VAL A 87 -14.37 7.04 -1.22
CA VAL A 87 -15.43 7.18 -0.20
C VAL A 87 -16.74 7.47 -0.93
N VAL A 88 -17.64 6.49 -0.93
CA VAL A 88 -18.88 6.51 -1.70
C VAL A 88 -20.08 6.52 -0.78
N GLY A 89 -21.00 7.45 -1.03
CA GLY A 89 -22.27 7.53 -0.30
C GLY A 89 -22.76 8.96 -0.18
N VAL A 90 -24.08 9.13 -0.22
CA VAL A 90 -24.70 10.45 0.00
C VAL A 90 -24.40 10.92 1.43
N GLY A 91 -23.81 12.11 1.55
CA GLY A 91 -23.40 12.67 2.84
C GLY A 91 -22.09 12.13 3.42
N TYR A 92 -21.41 11.17 2.73
CA TYR A 92 -20.10 10.70 3.17
C TYR A 92 -19.03 11.68 2.73
N LYS A 93 -18.09 11.94 3.62
CA LYS A 93 -16.97 12.87 3.39
C LYS A 93 -15.70 12.31 4.02
N ALA A 94 -14.56 12.69 3.43
CA ALA A 94 -13.25 12.47 4.02
C ALA A 94 -12.44 13.75 3.81
N ASP A 95 -12.06 14.38 4.90
CA ASP A 95 -11.29 15.64 4.90
C ASP A 95 -9.92 15.38 5.54
N VAL A 96 -8.85 15.67 4.79
CA VAL A 96 -7.48 15.51 5.28
C VAL A 96 -7.08 16.76 6.07
N GLN A 97 -6.68 16.57 7.32
CA GLN A 97 -6.22 17.62 8.24
C GLN A 97 -4.81 17.29 8.76
N GLY A 98 -3.80 17.70 8.00
CA GLY A 98 -2.41 17.38 8.35
C GLY A 98 -2.14 15.88 8.43
N LYS A 99 -1.85 15.36 9.63
CA LYS A 99 -1.57 13.92 9.86
C LYS A 99 -2.79 13.11 10.31
N LYS A 100 -3.98 13.61 10.10
CA LYS A 100 -5.22 12.87 10.37
C LYS A 100 -6.23 13.09 9.26
N ILE A 101 -7.13 12.12 9.09
CA ILE A 101 -8.26 12.20 8.18
C ILE A 101 -9.54 12.13 9.01
N LEU A 102 -10.45 13.09 8.80
CA LEU A 102 -11.77 13.08 9.38
C LEU A 102 -12.74 12.43 8.42
N PHE A 103 -13.29 11.30 8.82
CA PHE A 103 -14.30 10.57 8.07
C PHE A 103 -15.71 10.83 8.62
N SER A 104 -16.61 11.32 7.78
CA SER A 104 -18.04 11.34 8.02
C SER A 104 -18.68 10.23 7.18
N LEU A 105 -18.97 9.10 7.81
CA LEU A 105 -19.44 7.88 7.12
C LEU A 105 -20.87 7.49 7.53
N GLY A 106 -21.70 8.46 7.97
CA GLY A 106 -23.08 8.20 8.40
C GLY A 106 -23.19 7.55 9.78
N TYR A 107 -22.19 7.73 10.62
CA TYR A 107 -22.25 7.50 12.05
C TYR A 107 -22.66 8.79 12.78
N SER A 108 -23.07 8.69 14.06
CA SER A 108 -23.48 9.84 14.88
C SER A 108 -22.34 10.85 15.12
N HIS A 109 -21.10 10.42 15.02
CA HIS A 109 -19.91 11.27 15.17
C HIS A 109 -18.91 11.01 14.04
N PRO A 110 -18.08 12.00 13.68
CA PRO A 110 -17.00 11.80 12.73
C PRO A 110 -15.94 10.88 13.34
N ILE A 111 -15.29 10.08 12.49
CA ILE A 111 -14.18 9.19 12.87
C ILE A 111 -12.87 9.89 12.55
N GLU A 112 -12.03 10.09 13.57
CA GLU A 112 -10.67 10.56 13.37
C GLU A 112 -9.76 9.37 13.09
N PHE A 113 -9.10 9.39 11.94
CA PHE A 113 -8.14 8.36 11.54
C PHE A 113 -6.73 8.97 11.53
N PRO A 114 -5.86 8.57 12.47
CA PRO A 114 -4.47 9.05 12.49
C PRO A 114 -3.68 8.42 11.35
N LEU A 115 -2.90 9.23 10.64
CA LEU A 115 -1.97 8.78 9.60
C LEU A 115 -0.58 8.56 10.22
N PRO A 116 0.06 7.42 9.93
CA PRO A 116 1.48 7.25 10.24
C PRO A 116 2.33 8.33 9.56
N PRO A 117 3.46 8.75 10.16
CA PRO A 117 4.29 9.83 9.63
C PRO A 117 4.83 9.60 8.22
N GLU A 118 4.92 8.33 7.81
CA GLU A 118 5.46 7.88 6.52
C GLU A 118 4.40 7.81 5.41
N VAL A 119 3.13 8.03 5.74
CA VAL A 119 2.02 7.99 4.79
C VAL A 119 1.43 9.39 4.63
N GLU A 120 1.39 9.86 3.40
CA GLU A 120 0.71 11.11 3.04
C GLU A 120 -0.64 10.80 2.39
N ALA A 121 -1.61 11.66 2.63
CA ALA A 121 -2.94 11.54 2.02
C ALA A 121 -3.34 12.86 1.36
N LYS A 122 -3.95 12.75 0.19
CA LYS A 122 -4.60 13.87 -0.52
C LYS A 122 -6.05 13.52 -0.79
N ALA A 123 -6.95 14.44 -0.50
CA ALA A 123 -8.38 14.27 -0.76
C ALA A 123 -8.78 15.10 -1.98
N GLU A 124 -9.43 14.46 -2.94
CA GLU A 124 -10.03 15.10 -4.10
C GLU A 124 -11.53 14.85 -4.07
N ARG A 125 -12.32 15.92 -4.12
CA ARG A 125 -13.79 15.81 -4.22
C ARG A 125 -14.17 15.57 -5.67
N MET A 126 -14.91 14.50 -5.89
CA MET A 126 -15.47 14.19 -7.21
C MET A 126 -16.99 13.98 -7.11
N THR A 127 -17.72 14.48 -8.08
CA THR A 127 -19.18 14.35 -8.12
C THR A 127 -19.65 13.04 -8.72
N THR A 128 -18.92 12.50 -9.69
CA THR A 128 -19.26 11.25 -10.38
C THR A 128 -18.02 10.51 -10.84
N LYS A 129 -18.01 9.19 -10.74
CA LYS A 129 -17.00 8.31 -11.31
C LYS A 129 -17.70 7.12 -11.97
N GLY A 130 -17.74 7.10 -13.31
CA GLY A 130 -18.42 6.05 -14.06
C GLY A 130 -19.93 6.03 -13.81
N SER A 131 -20.49 4.84 -13.62
CA SER A 131 -21.93 4.63 -13.36
C SER A 131 -22.38 4.93 -11.93
N ILE A 132 -21.48 5.29 -11.02
CA ILE A 132 -21.77 5.49 -9.60
C ILE A 132 -22.03 6.98 -9.34
N GLN A 133 -23.31 7.35 -9.33
CA GLN A 133 -23.76 8.71 -9.10
C GLN A 133 -23.56 9.24 -7.65
N GLN A 134 -23.21 8.35 -6.69
CA GLN A 134 -23.08 8.68 -5.27
C GLN A 134 -21.61 8.85 -4.82
N TYR A 135 -20.74 9.06 -5.76
CA TYR A 135 -19.31 9.24 -5.51
C TYR A 135 -19.04 10.61 -4.86
N GLN A 136 -18.25 10.65 -3.79
CA GLN A 136 -18.05 11.87 -3.01
C GLN A 136 -16.58 12.31 -2.93
N THR A 137 -15.66 11.40 -2.63
CA THR A 137 -14.26 11.77 -2.40
C THR A 137 -13.34 10.62 -2.79
N THR A 138 -12.25 10.93 -3.52
CA THR A 138 -11.09 10.03 -3.68
C THR A 138 -9.98 10.47 -2.74
N LEU A 139 -9.45 9.53 -1.99
CA LEU A 139 -8.24 9.69 -1.20
C LEU A 139 -7.08 9.03 -1.94
N THR A 140 -6.07 9.81 -2.28
CA THR A 140 -4.80 9.29 -2.80
C THR A 140 -3.81 9.21 -1.67
N LEU A 141 -3.41 7.99 -1.32
CA LEU A 141 -2.42 7.69 -0.28
C LEU A 141 -1.07 7.47 -0.95
N THR A 142 -0.01 8.06 -0.43
CA THR A 142 1.36 7.86 -0.92
C THR A 142 2.31 7.52 0.22
N SER A 143 3.24 6.60 -0.03
CA SER A 143 4.30 6.22 0.92
C SER A 143 5.48 5.58 0.21
N ILE A 144 6.62 5.61 0.85
CA ILE A 144 7.81 4.84 0.45
C ILE A 144 7.69 3.37 0.87
N ASP A 145 6.92 3.09 1.95
CA ASP A 145 6.71 1.74 2.47
C ASP A 145 5.38 1.16 1.98
N LYS A 146 5.46 0.13 1.13
CA LYS A 146 4.30 -0.59 0.59
C LYS A 146 3.48 -1.27 1.66
N GLN A 147 4.13 -1.81 2.71
CA GLN A 147 3.45 -2.55 3.78
C GLN A 147 2.61 -1.59 4.62
N LYS A 148 3.19 -0.48 5.07
CA LYS A 148 2.47 0.54 5.85
C LYS A 148 1.35 1.18 5.04
N LEU A 149 1.59 1.50 3.76
CA LEU A 149 0.56 1.98 2.85
C LEU A 149 -0.62 1.00 2.73
N GLY A 150 -0.31 -0.28 2.54
CA GLY A 150 -1.32 -1.34 2.45
C GLY A 150 -2.12 -1.51 3.74
N GLN A 151 -1.47 -1.43 4.91
CA GLN A 151 -2.11 -1.53 6.21
C GLN A 151 -3.07 -0.36 6.44
N VAL A 152 -2.62 0.87 6.20
CA VAL A 152 -3.44 2.09 6.30
C VAL A 152 -4.68 1.99 5.42
N ALA A 153 -4.52 1.60 4.15
CA ALA A 153 -5.64 1.42 3.24
C ALA A 153 -6.62 0.34 3.72
N ALA A 154 -6.12 -0.77 4.26
CA ALA A 154 -6.95 -1.85 4.80
C ALA A 154 -7.72 -1.40 6.05
N ASP A 155 -7.10 -0.62 6.93
CA ASP A 155 -7.75 -0.13 8.14
C ASP A 155 -8.80 0.94 7.80
N MET A 156 -8.55 1.83 6.82
CA MET A 156 -9.58 2.73 6.29
C MET A 156 -10.77 1.95 5.70
N HIS A 157 -10.51 0.89 4.94
CA HIS A 157 -11.58 0.04 4.38
C HIS A 157 -12.44 -0.61 5.48
N LYS A 158 -11.86 -0.97 6.63
CA LYS A 158 -12.58 -1.55 7.77
C LYS A 158 -13.50 -0.57 8.46
N LEU A 159 -13.25 0.75 8.38
CA LEU A 159 -14.11 1.76 9.02
C LEU A 159 -15.57 1.65 8.55
N ARG A 160 -15.77 1.47 7.25
CA ARG A 160 -17.07 1.14 6.68
C ARG A 160 -16.90 0.38 5.38
N LYS A 161 -17.06 -0.93 5.45
CA LYS A 161 -17.02 -1.80 4.27
C LYS A 161 -18.12 -1.42 3.28
N PRO A 162 -17.88 -1.53 1.97
CA PRO A 162 -18.87 -1.19 0.96
C PRO A 162 -20.08 -2.13 1.03
N ASP A 163 -21.27 -1.56 0.92
CA ASP A 163 -22.53 -2.29 0.85
C ASP A 163 -22.66 -3.02 -0.48
N ALA A 164 -23.22 -4.23 -0.44
CA ALA A 164 -23.37 -5.09 -1.60
C ALA A 164 -24.43 -4.61 -2.62
N TYR A 165 -25.36 -3.73 -2.23
CA TYR A 165 -26.44 -3.26 -3.10
C TYR A 165 -26.16 -1.93 -3.78
N LYS A 166 -25.66 -0.96 -3.03
CA LYS A 166 -25.38 0.41 -3.50
C LYS A 166 -23.89 0.76 -3.53
N GLY A 167 -23.02 -0.10 -3.00
CA GLY A 167 -21.58 0.13 -2.95
C GLY A 167 -21.15 1.27 -2.03
N LYS A 168 -22.00 1.70 -1.08
CA LYS A 168 -21.71 2.75 -0.12
C LYS A 168 -20.70 2.29 0.91
N GLY A 169 -19.65 3.06 1.12
CA GLY A 169 -18.58 2.75 2.06
C GLY A 169 -17.23 3.26 1.57
N VAL A 170 -16.17 2.84 2.25
CA VAL A 170 -14.77 3.08 1.88
C VAL A 170 -14.27 1.88 1.11
N ARG A 171 -13.82 2.07 -0.12
CA ARG A 171 -13.39 0.99 -1.01
C ARG A 171 -12.09 1.34 -1.73
N TYR A 172 -11.43 0.33 -2.26
CA TYR A 172 -10.31 0.51 -3.17
C TYR A 172 -10.83 0.99 -4.54
N ALA A 173 -10.16 1.98 -5.12
CA ALA A 173 -10.57 2.55 -6.42
C ALA A 173 -10.31 1.59 -7.59
N ASP A 174 -9.32 0.72 -7.45
CA ASP A 174 -8.88 -0.28 -8.42
C ASP A 174 -9.69 -1.58 -8.38
N VAL A 175 -10.49 -1.80 -7.31
CA VAL A 175 -11.25 -3.05 -7.14
C VAL A 175 -12.72 -2.82 -7.51
N PRO A 176 -13.23 -3.42 -8.61
CA PRO A 176 -14.64 -3.33 -8.96
C PRO A 176 -15.49 -4.10 -7.97
N ILE A 177 -16.61 -3.49 -7.53
CA ILE A 177 -17.58 -4.12 -6.64
C ILE A 177 -18.72 -4.68 -7.46
N LYS A 178 -18.97 -5.99 -7.35
CA LYS A 178 -20.14 -6.64 -7.94
C LYS A 178 -21.37 -6.32 -7.08
N LEU A 179 -22.23 -5.44 -7.56
CA LEU A 179 -23.47 -5.09 -6.89
C LEU A 179 -24.54 -6.16 -7.12
N LYS A 180 -25.32 -6.45 -6.09
CA LYS A 180 -26.48 -7.33 -6.15
C LYS A 180 -27.73 -6.53 -6.57
N PRO A 181 -28.67 -7.12 -7.36
CA PRO A 181 -29.95 -6.49 -7.65
C PRO A 181 -30.76 -6.33 -6.37
N GLY A 182 -31.43 -5.17 -6.20
CA GLY A 182 -32.36 -4.93 -5.12
C GLY A 182 -33.72 -5.65 -5.33
N LYS A 183 -34.62 -5.56 -4.35
CA LYS A 183 -35.97 -6.16 -4.41
C LYS A 183 -36.85 -5.65 -5.57
N THR A 184 -36.60 -4.46 -6.11
CA THR A 184 -37.38 -3.82 -7.19
C THR A 184 -36.76 -4.01 -8.58
N GLY A 185 -35.75 -4.85 -8.71
CA GLY A 185 -35.21 -5.20 -10.02
C GLY A 185 -36.13 -6.22 -10.70
N LYS A 186 -37.17 -5.74 -11.41
CA LYS A 186 -37.81 -6.49 -12.48
C LYS A 186 -37.03 -6.27 -13.76
#